data_dbf49bc36c7321be1417610ccccc3abf
#
_entry.id   dbf49bc36c7321be1417610ccccc3abf
#
_cell.length_a   1.000
_cell.length_b   1.000
_cell.length_c   1.000
_cell.angle_alpha   90.00
_cell.angle_beta   90.00
_cell.angle_gamma   90.00
#
_symmetry.space_group_name_H-M   'P 1'
#
loop_
_entity.id
_entity.type
_entity.pdbx_description
1 polymer ?
#
loop_
_entity_poly.entity_id
_entity_poly.type
_entity_poly.pdbx_seq_one_letter_code
_entity_poly.pdbx_strand_id
1 'polypeptide(L)'
;EIGVRLVGSEMCIRDRLLIDERPEEVTDMTRSVKGEVISSTFDEPASRHVQVAEMVIEKAKRLVENKKDVVILLDSITRLGRAYNTVIPSSGKVLTGGVDANALQRPKRILGAARNVEEGGSLTIIATALIDTGSRMDEVIFEEFKGTGNMELVLDRKLAEKRIFPAINIQPVSYTHLRAHETDSYL
;
A
#
# COMPACT_ATOMS: atom_id res chain seq x y z
N GLU A 1 15.85 4.92 -9.37
CA GLU A 1 16.38 3.64 -8.83
C GLU A 1 16.40 3.75 -7.32
N ILE A 2 15.36 3.30 -6.67
CA ILE A 2 15.46 2.95 -5.25
C ILE A 2 16.19 1.61 -5.24
N GLY A 3 17.50 1.68 -5.26
CA GLY A 3 18.38 0.57 -4.96
C GLY A 3 18.29 0.28 -3.48
N VAL A 4 17.15 -0.18 -3.03
CA VAL A 4 17.01 -0.64 -1.67
C VAL A 4 17.77 -1.94 -1.57
N ARG A 5 18.96 -1.84 -1.06
CA ARG A 5 19.67 -2.92 -0.42
C ARG A 5 18.93 -3.24 0.88
N LEU A 6 17.70 -3.74 0.73
CA LEU A 6 17.01 -4.38 1.83
C LEU A 6 17.73 -5.68 2.09
N VAL A 7 18.18 -5.81 3.29
CA VAL A 7 19.01 -6.81 3.90
C VAL A 7 18.71 -8.22 3.37
N GLY A 8 19.74 -8.95 2.90
CA GLY A 8 19.62 -10.35 2.50
C GLY A 8 19.02 -10.54 1.10
N SER A 9 19.71 -10.10 0.08
CA SER A 9 19.20 -9.86 -1.28
C SER A 9 18.72 -11.08 -2.09
N GLU A 10 18.79 -12.29 -1.61
CA GLU A 10 18.47 -13.48 -2.43
C GLU A 10 17.19 -14.22 -2.04
N MET A 11 16.53 -13.87 -0.93
CA MET A 11 15.32 -14.54 -0.45
C MET A 11 14.10 -13.66 -0.29
N CYS A 12 14.13 -12.41 -0.73
CA CYS A 12 12.99 -11.51 -0.64
C CYS A 12 12.09 -11.67 -1.87
N ILE A 13 10.85 -12.12 -1.65
CA ILE A 13 9.82 -12.21 -2.68
C ILE A 13 9.21 -10.82 -2.82
N ARG A 14 9.21 -10.26 -4.03
CA ARG A 14 8.67 -8.92 -4.32
C ARG A 14 7.50 -9.07 -5.26
N ASP A 15 6.31 -8.80 -4.73
CA ASP A 15 5.09 -8.77 -5.51
C ASP A 15 4.63 -7.32 -5.69
N ARG A 16 4.18 -6.98 -6.89
CA ARG A 16 3.56 -5.70 -7.18
C ARG A 16 2.08 -5.91 -7.44
N LEU A 17 1.28 -5.20 -6.68
CA LEU A 17 -0.17 -5.20 -6.81
C LEU A 17 -0.64 -3.86 -7.36
N LEU A 18 -1.12 -3.88 -8.59
CA LEU A 18 -1.64 -2.72 -9.29
C LEU A 18 -3.17 -2.80 -9.32
N ILE A 19 -3.83 -1.81 -8.73
CA ILE A 19 -5.29 -1.75 -8.63
C ILE A 19 -5.82 -0.57 -9.40
N ASP A 20 -6.73 -0.82 -10.35
CA ASP A 20 -7.40 0.18 -11.17
C ASP A 20 -6.40 1.01 -12.01
N GLU A 21 -5.34 0.34 -12.50
CA GLU A 21 -4.32 0.94 -13.34
C GLU A 21 -4.60 0.70 -14.84
N ARG A 22 -3.93 1.46 -15.69
CA ARG A 22 -4.07 1.32 -17.14
C ARG A 22 -3.31 0.09 -17.63
N PRO A 23 -3.83 -0.65 -18.64
CA PRO A 23 -3.16 -1.83 -19.19
C PRO A 23 -1.74 -1.55 -19.69
N GLU A 24 -1.49 -0.36 -20.24
CA GLU A 24 -0.16 0.06 -20.71
C GLU A 24 0.83 0.15 -19.55
N GLU A 25 0.42 0.75 -18.44
CA GLU A 25 1.25 0.90 -17.22
C GLU A 25 1.55 -0.47 -16.60
N VAL A 26 0.58 -1.39 -16.61
CA VAL A 26 0.77 -2.78 -16.18
C VAL A 26 1.81 -3.47 -17.05
N THR A 27 1.72 -3.30 -18.37
CA THR A 27 2.65 -3.91 -19.33
C THR A 27 4.07 -3.38 -19.13
N ASP A 28 4.24 -2.07 -18.99
CA ASP A 28 5.54 -1.44 -18.78
C ASP A 28 6.16 -1.88 -17.43
N MET A 29 5.32 -1.96 -16.39
CA MET A 29 5.74 -2.46 -15.10
C MET A 29 6.21 -3.91 -15.16
N THR A 30 5.46 -4.78 -15.84
CA THR A 30 5.80 -6.20 -16.00
C THR A 30 7.13 -6.39 -16.74
N ARG A 31 7.46 -5.52 -17.67
CA ARG A 31 8.73 -5.57 -18.44
C ARG A 31 9.92 -5.04 -17.65
N SER A 32 9.70 -4.06 -16.80
CA SER A 32 10.78 -3.32 -16.13
C SER A 32 11.17 -3.91 -14.78
N VAL A 33 10.32 -4.74 -14.17
CA VAL A 33 10.50 -5.21 -12.78
C VAL A 33 10.93 -6.66 -12.71
N LYS A 34 11.88 -6.92 -11.82
CA LYS A 34 12.23 -8.28 -11.40
C LYS A 34 11.33 -8.66 -10.21
N GLY A 35 10.19 -9.24 -10.46
CA GLY A 35 9.22 -9.63 -9.45
C GLY A 35 7.89 -9.96 -10.11
N GLU A 36 6.99 -10.56 -9.37
CA GLU A 36 5.65 -10.85 -9.87
C GLU A 36 4.82 -9.55 -9.90
N VAL A 37 4.15 -9.30 -11.02
CA VAL A 37 3.21 -8.20 -11.18
C VAL A 37 1.82 -8.79 -11.27
N ILE A 38 0.98 -8.47 -10.30
CA ILE A 38 -0.42 -8.88 -10.24
C ILE A 38 -1.24 -7.61 -10.37
N SER A 39 -2.19 -7.61 -11.28
CA SER A 39 -2.97 -6.40 -11.57
C SER A 39 -4.45 -6.69 -11.72
N SER A 40 -5.23 -5.66 -11.48
CA SER A 40 -6.61 -5.55 -11.89
C SER A 40 -6.78 -4.18 -12.53
N THR A 41 -7.08 -4.16 -13.83
CA THR A 41 -7.10 -2.95 -14.65
C THR A 41 -8.43 -2.19 -14.51
N PHE A 42 -8.45 -0.91 -14.89
CA PHE A 42 -9.59 -0.01 -14.66
C PHE A 42 -10.88 -0.44 -15.34
N ASP A 43 -10.81 -1.28 -16.38
CA ASP A 43 -11.95 -1.85 -17.11
C ASP A 43 -12.60 -3.02 -16.38
N GLU A 44 -11.97 -3.56 -15.33
CA GLU A 44 -12.52 -4.62 -14.51
C GLU A 44 -13.46 -4.08 -13.41
N PRO A 45 -14.47 -4.85 -12.99
CA PRO A 45 -15.38 -4.43 -11.93
C PRO A 45 -14.69 -4.33 -10.56
N ALA A 46 -15.20 -3.46 -9.69
CA ALA A 46 -14.65 -3.26 -8.34
C ALA A 46 -14.52 -4.54 -7.51
N SER A 47 -15.41 -5.50 -7.70
CA SER A 47 -15.34 -6.83 -7.07
C SER A 47 -14.08 -7.60 -7.46
N ARG A 48 -13.59 -7.41 -8.70
CA ARG A 48 -12.35 -8.04 -9.17
C ARG A 48 -11.14 -7.42 -8.47
N HIS A 49 -11.11 -6.10 -8.31
CA HIS A 49 -10.05 -5.40 -7.56
C HIS A 49 -9.91 -5.95 -6.14
N VAL A 50 -11.05 -6.13 -5.47
CA VAL A 50 -11.10 -6.69 -4.11
C VAL A 50 -10.59 -8.14 -4.08
N GLN A 51 -11.07 -8.99 -5.01
CA GLN A 51 -10.65 -10.40 -5.08
C GLN A 51 -9.13 -10.54 -5.32
N VAL A 52 -8.58 -9.75 -6.24
CA VAL A 52 -7.15 -9.77 -6.55
C VAL A 52 -6.33 -9.34 -5.34
N ALA A 53 -6.74 -8.27 -4.65
CA ALA A 53 -6.05 -7.82 -3.44
C ALA A 53 -6.09 -8.88 -2.32
N GLU A 54 -7.24 -9.50 -2.07
CA GLU A 54 -7.38 -10.55 -1.07
C GLU A 54 -6.53 -11.79 -1.43
N MET A 55 -6.50 -12.18 -2.69
CA MET A 55 -5.66 -13.28 -3.16
C MET A 55 -4.17 -13.02 -2.94
N VAL A 56 -3.69 -11.82 -3.26
CA VAL A 56 -2.28 -11.45 -3.07
C VAL A 56 -1.89 -11.46 -1.60
N ILE A 57 -2.74 -10.93 -0.72
CA ILE A 57 -2.43 -10.90 0.71
C ILE A 57 -2.44 -12.31 1.32
N GLU A 58 -3.36 -13.19 0.90
CA GLU A 58 -3.38 -14.57 1.38
C GLU A 58 -2.17 -15.36 0.88
N LYS A 59 -1.76 -15.16 -0.38
CA LYS A 59 -0.50 -15.71 -0.90
C LYS A 59 0.69 -15.24 -0.08
N ALA A 60 0.79 -13.94 0.19
CA ALA A 60 1.88 -13.38 0.98
C ALA A 60 1.94 -13.97 2.39
N LYS A 61 0.81 -14.11 3.07
CA LYS A 61 0.75 -14.77 4.40
C LYS A 61 1.30 -16.19 4.34
N ARG A 62 0.91 -16.99 3.34
CA ARG A 62 1.43 -18.36 3.18
C ARG A 62 2.93 -18.40 2.95
N LEU A 63 3.47 -17.42 2.22
CA LEU A 63 4.92 -17.32 2.02
C LEU A 63 5.64 -16.96 3.33
N VAL A 64 5.08 -16.05 4.12
CA VAL A 64 5.62 -15.69 5.44
C VAL A 64 5.57 -16.87 6.41
N GLU A 65 4.46 -17.64 6.43
CA GLU A 65 4.36 -18.88 7.21
C GLU A 65 5.47 -19.89 6.84
N ASN A 66 5.93 -19.86 5.58
CA ASN A 66 7.07 -20.63 5.11
C ASN A 66 8.42 -19.92 5.34
N LYS A 67 8.48 -18.97 6.28
CA LYS A 67 9.69 -18.24 6.68
C LYS A 67 10.34 -17.43 5.55
N LYS A 68 9.52 -16.93 4.61
CA LYS A 68 10.00 -16.06 3.52
C LYS A 68 9.77 -14.60 3.89
N ASP A 69 10.69 -13.75 3.45
CA ASP A 69 10.51 -12.31 3.51
C ASP A 69 9.78 -11.85 2.25
N VAL A 70 8.64 -11.20 2.46
CA VAL A 70 7.74 -10.77 1.38
C VAL A 70 7.58 -9.25 1.41
N VAL A 71 7.73 -8.62 0.26
CA VAL A 71 7.47 -7.19 0.07
C VAL A 71 6.36 -7.03 -0.95
N ILE A 72 5.27 -6.36 -0.56
CA ILE A 72 4.18 -5.98 -1.47
C ILE A 72 4.29 -4.49 -1.75
N LEU A 73 4.33 -4.13 -3.03
CA LEU A 73 4.19 -2.76 -3.50
C LEU A 73 2.78 -2.59 -4.03
N LEU A 74 1.93 -1.88 -3.29
CA LEU A 74 0.51 -1.67 -3.63
C LEU A 74 0.30 -0.29 -4.25
N ASP A 75 -0.12 -0.25 -5.48
CA ASP A 75 -0.53 0.97 -6.18
C ASP A 75 -1.99 0.84 -6.65
N SER A 76 -2.94 1.48 -6.00
CA SER A 76 -2.86 2.32 -4.84
C SER A 76 -3.89 1.91 -3.77
N ILE A 77 -3.60 2.22 -2.52
CA ILE A 77 -4.54 1.94 -1.40
C ILE A 77 -5.82 2.78 -1.53
N THR A 78 -5.74 3.97 -2.11
CA THR A 78 -6.90 4.84 -2.34
C THR A 78 -7.89 4.20 -3.30
N ARG A 79 -7.41 3.66 -4.42
CA ARG A 79 -8.26 2.97 -5.41
C ARG A 79 -8.83 1.67 -4.84
N LEU A 80 -8.04 0.93 -4.08
CA LEU A 80 -8.52 -0.24 -3.35
C LEU A 80 -9.62 0.13 -2.35
N GLY A 81 -9.45 1.22 -1.60
CA GLY A 81 -10.48 1.73 -0.68
C GLY A 81 -11.79 2.09 -1.39
N ARG A 82 -11.71 2.73 -2.56
CA ARG A 82 -12.89 3.01 -3.40
C ARG A 82 -13.59 1.73 -3.86
N ALA A 83 -12.81 0.72 -4.29
CA ALA A 83 -13.36 -0.56 -4.71
C ALA A 83 -14.12 -1.26 -3.57
N TYR A 84 -13.55 -1.29 -2.37
CA TYR A 84 -14.23 -1.82 -1.20
C TYR A 84 -15.50 -1.05 -0.87
N ASN A 85 -15.48 0.28 -0.97
CA ASN A 85 -16.66 1.12 -0.73
C ASN A 85 -17.81 0.81 -1.72
N THR A 86 -17.47 0.42 -2.93
CA THR A 86 -18.46 0.03 -3.96
C THR A 86 -19.03 -1.37 -3.73
N VAL A 87 -18.20 -2.31 -3.25
CA VAL A 87 -18.57 -3.73 -3.15
C VAL A 87 -19.27 -4.07 -1.85
N ILE A 88 -18.96 -3.37 -0.76
CA ILE A 88 -19.54 -3.65 0.56
C ILE A 88 -21.00 -3.22 0.61
N PRO A 89 -21.89 -4.08 1.14
CA PRO A 89 -23.26 -3.68 1.41
C PRO A 89 -23.32 -2.46 2.34
N SER A 90 -24.18 -1.50 2.01
CA SER A 90 -24.31 -0.28 2.82
C SER A 90 -24.68 -0.60 4.26
N SER A 91 -23.89 -0.04 5.20
CA SER A 91 -24.17 -0.14 6.63
C SER A 91 -25.27 0.81 7.11
N GLY A 92 -25.71 1.73 6.24
CA GLY A 92 -26.58 2.84 6.60
C GLY A 92 -25.88 3.99 7.31
N LYS A 93 -24.58 3.87 7.62
CA LYS A 93 -23.75 4.91 8.22
C LYS A 93 -22.67 5.33 7.24
N VAL A 94 -22.83 6.52 6.67
CA VAL A 94 -21.91 7.07 5.68
C VAL A 94 -21.09 8.18 6.33
N LEU A 95 -19.77 8.07 6.22
CA LEU A 95 -18.82 9.10 6.62
C LEU A 95 -18.84 10.27 5.62
N THR A 96 -18.21 11.38 5.99
CA THR A 96 -17.97 12.49 5.07
C THR A 96 -17.27 11.98 3.81
N GLY A 97 -17.64 12.49 2.64
CA GLY A 97 -17.08 12.05 1.36
C GLY A 97 -17.71 10.78 0.78
N GLY A 98 -18.80 10.26 1.36
CA GLY A 98 -19.53 9.11 0.79
C GLY A 98 -18.91 7.75 1.07
N VAL A 99 -18.05 7.64 2.07
CA VAL A 99 -17.41 6.37 2.49
C VAL A 99 -18.30 5.68 3.51
N ASP A 100 -18.68 4.43 3.25
CA ASP A 100 -19.39 3.62 4.24
C ASP A 100 -18.48 3.31 5.45
N ALA A 101 -19.02 3.39 6.65
CA ALA A 101 -18.28 3.18 7.89
C ALA A 101 -17.55 1.83 7.98
N ASN A 102 -18.05 0.83 7.28
CA ASN A 102 -17.47 -0.52 7.26
C ASN A 102 -16.52 -0.77 6.07
N ALA A 103 -16.53 0.13 5.07
CA ALA A 103 -15.80 -0.09 3.82
C ALA A 103 -14.29 -0.26 4.00
N LEU A 104 -13.70 0.49 4.91
CA LEU A 104 -12.25 0.51 5.10
C LEU A 104 -11.71 -0.49 6.12
N GLN A 105 -12.59 -1.27 6.78
CA GLN A 105 -12.14 -2.24 7.80
C GLN A 105 -11.26 -3.35 7.20
N ARG A 106 -11.66 -3.91 6.04
CA ARG A 106 -10.87 -4.95 5.36
C ARG A 106 -9.54 -4.43 4.83
N PRO A 107 -9.49 -3.31 4.08
CA PRO A 107 -8.21 -2.71 3.66
C PRO A 107 -7.28 -2.38 4.83
N LYS A 108 -7.80 -1.88 5.96
CA LYS A 108 -7.00 -1.65 7.17
C LYS A 108 -6.39 -2.95 7.72
N ARG A 109 -7.13 -4.06 7.69
CA ARG A 109 -6.60 -5.36 8.08
C ARG A 109 -5.50 -5.86 7.13
N ILE A 110 -5.60 -5.53 5.84
CA ILE A 110 -4.55 -5.83 4.87
C ILE A 110 -3.26 -5.11 5.26
N LEU A 111 -3.29 -3.79 5.46
CA LEU A 111 -2.12 -3.04 5.91
C LEU A 111 -1.62 -3.48 7.28
N GLY A 112 -2.52 -3.74 8.22
CA GLY A 112 -2.19 -4.22 9.55
C GLY A 112 -1.65 -5.66 9.60
N ALA A 113 -1.64 -6.38 8.48
CA ALA A 113 -1.00 -7.69 8.39
C ALA A 113 0.52 -7.59 8.23
N ALA A 114 1.05 -6.41 7.88
CA ALA A 114 2.49 -6.16 7.77
C ALA A 114 3.15 -6.29 9.15
N ARG A 115 4.08 -7.24 9.27
CA ARG A 115 4.81 -7.53 10.52
C ARG A 115 6.00 -8.44 10.31
N ASN A 116 6.90 -8.43 11.25
CA ASN A 116 7.91 -9.47 11.41
C ASN A 116 7.35 -10.61 12.27
N VAL A 117 7.72 -11.84 11.96
CA VAL A 117 7.33 -13.04 12.70
C VAL A 117 8.55 -13.56 13.47
N GLU A 118 8.39 -13.83 14.76
CA GLU A 118 9.51 -14.26 15.63
C GLU A 118 10.14 -15.56 15.15
N GLU A 119 9.35 -16.49 14.63
CA GLU A 119 9.84 -17.77 14.11
C GLU A 119 10.51 -17.68 12.73
N GLY A 120 10.57 -16.49 12.16
CA GLY A 120 11.14 -16.15 10.86
C GLY A 120 10.10 -15.87 9.78
N GLY A 121 10.51 -15.08 8.81
CA GLY A 121 9.65 -14.50 7.78
C GLY A 121 9.10 -13.13 8.15
N SER A 122 8.90 -12.30 7.14
CA SER A 122 8.35 -10.96 7.33
C SER A 122 7.42 -10.55 6.19
N LEU A 123 6.46 -9.69 6.49
CA LEU A 123 5.61 -9.04 5.50
C LEU A 123 5.78 -7.53 5.60
N THR A 124 6.31 -6.94 4.53
CA THR A 124 6.42 -5.50 4.34
C THR A 124 5.43 -5.05 3.27
N ILE A 125 4.62 -4.04 3.56
CA ILE A 125 3.68 -3.46 2.59
C ILE A 125 4.03 -1.98 2.40
N ILE A 126 4.33 -1.60 1.17
CA ILE A 126 4.53 -0.21 0.76
C ILE A 126 3.36 0.16 -0.15
N ALA A 127 2.50 1.04 0.31
CA ALA A 127 1.31 1.45 -0.43
C ALA A 127 1.40 2.93 -0.82
N THR A 128 1.01 3.22 -2.07
CA THR A 128 0.81 4.60 -2.50
C THR A 128 -0.58 5.06 -2.10
N ALA A 129 -0.70 6.31 -1.65
CA ALA A 129 -1.97 6.97 -1.38
C ALA A 129 -2.08 8.25 -2.23
N LEU A 130 -3.25 8.47 -2.81
CA LEU A 130 -3.52 9.65 -3.60
C LEU A 130 -3.97 10.79 -2.68
N ILE A 131 -3.30 11.92 -2.75
CA ILE A 131 -3.63 13.15 -2.03
C ILE A 131 -3.83 14.29 -3.04
N ASP A 132 -4.50 15.34 -2.61
CA ASP A 132 -4.76 16.53 -3.45
C ASP A 132 -5.48 16.24 -4.78
N THR A 133 -6.36 15.24 -4.78
CA THR A 133 -7.17 14.87 -5.95
C THR A 133 -8.41 15.74 -6.13
N GLY A 134 -8.74 16.57 -5.14
CA GLY A 134 -10.00 17.32 -5.08
C GLY A 134 -11.21 16.46 -4.69
N SER A 135 -11.00 15.17 -4.41
CA SER A 135 -12.05 14.25 -3.98
C SER A 135 -12.09 14.14 -2.46
N ARG A 136 -13.21 14.51 -1.85
CA ARG A 136 -13.44 14.32 -0.41
C ARG A 136 -13.38 12.85 0.02
N MET A 137 -13.74 11.94 -0.85
CA MET A 137 -13.63 10.51 -0.59
C MET A 137 -12.16 10.11 -0.39
N ASP A 138 -11.25 10.60 -1.23
CA ASP A 138 -9.83 10.28 -1.14
C ASP A 138 -9.19 10.85 0.12
N GLU A 139 -9.60 12.07 0.51
CA GLU A 139 -9.16 12.68 1.77
C GLU A 139 -9.57 11.82 2.97
N VAL A 140 -10.82 11.35 3.01
CA VAL A 140 -11.31 10.48 4.08
C VAL A 140 -10.56 9.14 4.07
N ILE A 141 -10.37 8.53 2.89
CA ILE A 141 -9.60 7.28 2.77
C ILE A 141 -8.19 7.50 3.30
N PHE A 142 -7.51 8.57 2.89
CA PHE A 142 -6.15 8.88 3.35
C PHE A 142 -6.09 9.04 4.87
N GLU A 143 -6.97 9.86 5.48
CA GLU A 143 -7.00 10.08 6.93
C GLU A 143 -7.31 8.79 7.71
N GLU A 144 -8.16 7.92 7.16
CA GLU A 144 -8.48 6.63 7.78
C GLU A 144 -7.32 5.62 7.74
N PHE A 145 -6.41 5.74 6.78
CA PHE A 145 -5.17 4.94 6.72
C PHE A 145 -4.00 5.56 7.45
N LYS A 146 -4.03 6.88 7.65
CA LYS A 146 -3.05 7.59 8.45
C LYS A 146 -3.00 7.01 9.87
N GLY A 147 -1.84 6.65 10.31
CA GLY A 147 -1.69 5.98 11.59
C GLY A 147 -1.91 4.45 11.59
N THR A 148 -2.32 3.85 10.47
CA THR A 148 -2.30 2.38 10.31
C THR A 148 -0.90 1.90 9.91
N GLY A 149 -0.18 2.71 9.13
CA GLY A 149 1.21 2.46 8.78
C GLY A 149 2.17 2.96 9.85
N ASN A 150 3.35 2.38 9.91
CA ASN A 150 4.44 2.79 10.79
C ASN A 150 5.41 3.79 10.14
N MET A 151 5.21 4.13 8.88
CA MET A 151 6.01 5.09 8.13
C MET A 151 5.14 5.81 7.10
N GLU A 152 5.35 7.11 6.95
CA GLU A 152 4.69 7.95 5.95
C GLU A 152 5.76 8.76 5.20
N LEU A 153 5.71 8.70 3.86
CA LEU A 153 6.55 9.51 2.97
C LEU A 153 5.64 10.41 2.14
N VAL A 154 5.85 11.71 2.25
CA VAL A 154 5.13 12.71 1.46
C VAL A 154 5.98 13.13 0.27
N LEU A 155 5.40 13.06 -0.92
CA LEU A 155 6.04 13.51 -2.15
C LEU A 155 5.66 14.98 -2.44
N ASP A 156 6.61 15.75 -2.95
CA ASP A 156 6.43 17.16 -3.32
C ASP A 156 6.38 17.32 -4.83
N ARG A 157 5.22 17.79 -5.33
CA ARG A 157 5.03 18.06 -6.76
C ARG A 157 6.00 19.10 -7.31
N LYS A 158 6.33 20.12 -6.52
CA LYS A 158 7.26 21.18 -6.93
C LYS A 158 8.68 20.65 -7.18
N LEU A 159 9.09 19.65 -6.39
CA LEU A 159 10.37 18.98 -6.62
C LEU A 159 10.33 18.12 -7.89
N ALA A 160 9.22 17.41 -8.12
CA ALA A 160 9.04 16.61 -9.34
C ALA A 160 9.03 17.50 -10.60
N GLU A 161 8.35 18.65 -10.57
CA GLU A 161 8.35 19.64 -11.67
C GLU A 161 9.76 20.19 -11.97
N LYS A 162 10.60 20.34 -10.96
CA LYS A 162 12.02 20.69 -11.09
C LYS A 162 12.92 19.52 -11.50
N ARG A 163 12.33 18.34 -11.75
CA ARG A 163 13.04 17.08 -12.06
C ARG A 163 14.05 16.65 -10.99
N ILE A 164 13.76 16.98 -9.72
CA ILE A 164 14.53 16.53 -8.57
C ILE A 164 13.89 15.22 -8.09
N PHE A 165 14.62 14.11 -8.18
CA PHE A 165 14.15 12.79 -7.77
C PHE A 165 15.16 12.12 -6.81
N PRO A 166 14.68 11.43 -5.78
CA PRO A 166 13.27 11.25 -5.39
C PRO A 166 12.67 12.58 -4.88
N ALA A 167 11.43 12.88 -5.31
CA ALA A 167 10.72 14.10 -4.96
C ALA A 167 10.10 14.03 -3.55
N ILE A 168 10.91 13.72 -2.55
CA ILE A 168 10.48 13.52 -1.17
C ILE A 168 10.49 14.86 -0.43
N ASN A 169 9.39 15.19 0.23
CA ASN A 169 9.32 16.32 1.13
C ASN A 169 9.84 15.90 2.52
N ILE A 170 11.00 16.42 2.90
CA ILE A 170 11.66 16.09 4.16
C ILE A 170 11.07 16.87 5.34
N GLN A 171 10.37 17.98 5.10
CA GLN A 171 9.87 18.85 6.17
C GLN A 171 8.74 18.26 7.02
N PRO A 172 7.75 17.52 6.46
CA PRO A 172 6.67 16.94 7.25
C PRO A 172 6.97 15.57 7.85
N VAL A 173 8.20 15.07 7.74
CA VAL A 173 8.56 13.80 8.38
C VAL A 173 8.42 13.96 9.88
N SER A 174 7.39 13.35 10.44
CA SER A 174 7.14 13.38 11.87
C SER A 174 8.27 12.64 12.60
N TYR A 175 9.10 13.39 13.29
CA TYR A 175 10.18 12.86 14.14
C TYR A 175 9.69 11.90 15.24
N THR A 176 8.41 11.91 15.52
CA THR A 176 7.80 11.04 16.53
C THR A 176 7.83 9.56 16.15
N HIS A 177 7.73 9.23 14.88
CA HIS A 177 7.76 7.83 14.43
C HIS A 177 9.18 7.24 14.34
N LEU A 178 10.20 8.06 14.05
CA LEU A 178 11.59 7.60 14.06
C LEU A 178 12.11 7.33 15.48
N ARG A 179 11.64 8.08 16.48
CA ARG A 179 12.04 7.85 17.89
C ARG A 179 11.40 6.61 18.52
N ALA A 180 10.20 6.22 18.11
CA ALA A 180 9.57 5.00 18.62
C ALA A 180 10.33 3.73 18.20
N HIS A 181 10.99 3.74 17.04
CA HIS A 181 11.78 2.61 16.57
C HIS A 181 13.16 2.50 17.24
N GLU A 182 13.73 3.61 17.70
CA GLU A 182 15.03 3.60 18.40
C GLU A 182 14.92 3.19 19.86
N THR A 183 13.75 3.31 20.50
CA THR A 183 13.56 2.96 21.90
C THR A 183 13.30 1.47 22.14
N ASP A 184 12.81 0.73 21.15
CA ASP A 184 12.57 -0.71 21.30
C ASP A 184 13.81 -1.59 21.08
N SER A 185 14.94 -1.00 20.69
CA SER A 185 16.20 -1.74 20.50
C SER A 185 17.13 -1.73 21.74
N TYR A 186 16.67 -1.17 22.87
CA TYR A 186 17.47 -1.07 24.11
C TYR A 186 16.76 -1.59 25.37
N LEU A 187 15.73 -2.44 25.25
CA LEU A 187 15.15 -3.12 26.40
C LEU A 187 15.26 -4.63 26.28
#